data_0c7b6e9aa0aecfded0bbb454b4f701d7
#
_entry.id   0c7b6e9aa0aecfded0bbb454b4f701d7
#
_cell.length_a   1.000
_cell.length_b   1.000
_cell.length_c   1.000
_cell.angle_alpha   90.00
_cell.angle_beta   90.00
_cell.angle_gamma   90.00
#
_symmetry.space_group_name_H-M   'P 1'
#
loop_
_entity.id
_entity.type
_entity.pdbx_description
1 polymer ?
#
loop_
_entity_poly.entity_id
_entity_poly.type
_entity_poly.pdbx_seq_one_letter_code
_entity_poly.pdbx_strand_id
1 'polypeptide(L)'
;EFVIINASNDEGNARYIKGKIKEGEKAGLKVEVVKLEEHCNNEDVLNIINRCNEEKIPVILQLPTFKHLDTKKLMESINYDVDADGFAREWIGEINLGNDKKLAPATPKGVISLLEQYNVDIEGKIVLVIGKSNHVGKPLCTMLMNRGATLINANSKTKDLSSLVKMADIIISCVGRQNLIKSEDIKEDAVVIGVGFTYVNGKQILDFDVDEIVALGKAKFVSNRINCTGKATINSLIDNVIELYKMNFDIK
;
A
#
# COMPACT_ATOMS: atom_id res chain seq x y z
N GLU A 1 8.32 -1.87 20.37
CA GLU A 1 8.51 -0.49 19.88
C GLU A 1 8.44 -0.47 18.33
N PHE A 2 7.82 0.57 17.76
CA PHE A 2 7.73 0.74 16.31
C PHE A 2 8.09 2.19 15.99
N VAL A 3 9.02 2.40 15.08
CA VAL A 3 9.53 3.73 14.73
C VAL A 3 8.98 4.20 13.38
N ILE A 4 8.46 5.41 13.34
CA ILE A 4 8.04 6.10 12.12
C ILE A 4 8.95 7.30 11.91
N ILE A 5 9.77 7.28 10.87
CA ILE A 5 10.62 8.42 10.49
C ILE A 5 9.81 9.32 9.57
N ASN A 6 9.56 10.56 10.00
CA ASN A 6 8.83 11.57 9.23
C ASN A 6 9.77 12.73 8.84
N ALA A 7 10.33 12.66 7.65
CA ALA A 7 11.17 13.69 7.04
C ALA A 7 10.36 14.46 5.97
N SER A 8 9.23 15.07 6.36
CA SER A 8 8.32 15.76 5.46
C SER A 8 7.43 16.76 6.19
N ASN A 9 7.04 17.82 5.51
CA ASN A 9 6.01 18.78 5.94
C ASN A 9 4.65 18.52 5.23
N ASP A 10 4.48 17.37 4.57
CA ASP A 10 3.24 17.03 3.88
C ASP A 10 2.10 16.77 4.88
N GLU A 11 0.97 17.50 4.72
CA GLU A 11 -0.20 17.36 5.60
C GLU A 11 -0.87 15.97 5.51
N GLY A 12 -0.77 15.32 4.35
CA GLY A 12 -1.25 13.96 4.16
C GLY A 12 -0.49 12.98 5.04
N ASN A 13 0.83 13.12 5.15
CA ASN A 13 1.67 12.33 6.05
C ASN A 13 1.19 12.42 7.50
N ALA A 14 0.89 13.63 7.98
CA ALA A 14 0.43 13.83 9.37
C ALA A 14 -0.85 13.04 9.68
N ARG A 15 -1.78 12.95 8.72
CA ARG A 15 -3.02 12.19 8.86
C ARG A 15 -2.76 10.67 8.91
N TYR A 16 -1.90 10.18 8.00
CA TYR A 16 -1.53 8.76 7.98
C TYR A 16 -0.77 8.33 9.24
N ILE A 17 0.17 9.15 9.71
CA ILE A 17 0.93 8.91 10.94
C ILE A 17 -0.02 8.82 12.14
N LYS A 18 -1.00 9.73 12.28
CA LYS A 18 -2.01 9.63 13.35
C LYS A 18 -2.77 8.31 13.32
N GLY A 19 -3.13 7.84 12.13
CA GLY A 19 -3.78 6.53 11.97
C GLY A 19 -2.88 5.38 12.41
N LYS A 20 -1.60 5.39 12.01
CA LYS A 20 -0.60 4.38 12.39
C LYS A 20 -0.35 4.34 13.90
N ILE A 21 -0.22 5.50 14.55
CA ILE A 21 -0.10 5.60 16.01
C ILE A 21 -1.31 4.94 16.68
N LYS A 22 -2.52 5.38 16.32
CA LYS A 22 -3.76 4.89 16.93
C LYS A 22 -3.92 3.38 16.83
N GLU A 23 -3.69 2.80 15.64
CA GLU A 23 -3.87 1.36 15.46
C GLU A 23 -2.68 0.58 16.06
N GLY A 24 -1.45 1.13 16.05
CA GLY A 24 -0.31 0.55 16.73
C GLY A 24 -0.50 0.47 18.26
N GLU A 25 -0.93 1.56 18.89
CA GLU A 25 -1.23 1.60 20.32
C GLU A 25 -2.35 0.64 20.72
N LYS A 26 -3.39 0.50 19.90
CA LYS A 26 -4.44 -0.50 20.10
C LYS A 26 -3.92 -1.94 20.05
N ALA A 27 -2.91 -2.19 19.25
CA ALA A 27 -2.23 -3.48 19.18
C ALA A 27 -1.20 -3.69 20.29
N GLY A 28 -1.06 -2.73 21.23
CA GLY A 28 -0.12 -2.79 22.34
C GLY A 28 1.30 -2.38 21.97
N LEU A 29 1.52 -1.76 20.82
CA LEU A 29 2.83 -1.27 20.38
C LEU A 29 3.12 0.11 21.01
N LYS A 30 4.37 0.33 21.42
CA LYS A 30 4.89 1.68 21.66
C LYS A 30 5.33 2.27 20.31
N VAL A 31 4.62 3.30 19.84
CA VAL A 31 4.91 3.95 18.55
C VAL A 31 5.71 5.23 18.81
N GLU A 32 6.95 5.27 18.31
CA GLU A 32 7.80 6.46 18.31
C GLU A 32 7.70 7.15 16.94
N VAL A 33 7.44 8.45 16.92
CA VAL A 33 7.50 9.26 15.69
C VAL A 33 8.69 10.21 15.77
N VAL A 34 9.68 9.98 14.92
CA VAL A 34 10.84 10.87 14.80
C VAL A 34 10.57 11.85 13.67
N LYS A 35 10.14 13.06 14.04
CA LYS A 35 9.93 14.15 13.07
C LYS A 35 11.24 14.89 12.86
N LEU A 36 11.65 14.97 11.59
CA LEU A 36 12.83 15.72 11.16
C LEU A 36 12.42 17.05 10.52
N GLU A 37 13.24 18.06 10.76
CA GLU A 37 13.05 19.40 10.18
C GLU A 37 13.59 19.45 8.74
N GLU A 38 13.16 20.46 7.97
CA GLU A 38 13.48 20.57 6.54
C GLU A 38 14.98 20.68 6.24
N HIS A 39 15.78 21.14 7.19
CA HIS A 39 17.24 21.24 7.05
C HIS A 39 17.99 19.93 7.35
N CYS A 40 17.31 18.84 7.72
CA CYS A 40 17.92 17.55 7.93
C CYS A 40 18.59 17.03 6.64
N ASN A 41 19.59 16.20 6.79
CA ASN A 41 20.30 15.57 5.70
C ASN A 41 20.16 14.04 5.73
N ASN A 42 20.74 13.35 4.74
CA ASN A 42 20.67 11.89 4.67
C ASN A 42 21.28 11.20 5.90
N GLU A 43 22.35 11.76 6.48
CA GLU A 43 23.02 11.18 7.64
C GLU A 43 22.13 11.22 8.89
N ASP A 44 21.36 12.29 9.08
CA ASP A 44 20.40 12.38 10.18
C ASP A 44 19.36 11.26 10.12
N VAL A 45 18.86 10.96 8.92
CA VAL A 45 17.90 9.85 8.70
C VAL A 45 18.60 8.49 8.87
N LEU A 46 19.83 8.32 8.32
CA LEU A 46 20.59 7.08 8.43
C LEU A 46 20.91 6.72 9.89
N ASN A 47 21.23 7.69 10.74
CA ASN A 47 21.50 7.45 12.15
C ASN A 47 20.29 6.81 12.86
N ILE A 48 19.07 7.24 12.52
CA ILE A 48 17.84 6.65 13.08
C ILE A 48 17.64 5.23 12.53
N ILE A 49 17.83 5.04 11.21
CA ILE A 49 17.72 3.73 10.57
C ILE A 49 18.74 2.75 11.17
N ASN A 50 20.00 3.18 11.36
CA ASN A 50 21.05 2.34 11.93
C ASN A 50 20.71 1.90 13.35
N ARG A 51 20.22 2.82 14.20
CA ARG A 51 19.70 2.45 15.53
C ARG A 51 18.65 1.35 15.45
N CYS A 52 17.66 1.53 14.55
CA CYS A 52 16.59 0.54 14.40
C CYS A 52 17.12 -0.82 13.89
N ASN A 53 18.08 -0.80 12.96
CA ASN A 53 18.73 -2.02 12.44
C ASN A 53 19.47 -2.78 13.54
N GLU A 54 20.23 -2.07 14.37
CA GLU A 54 21.04 -2.64 15.47
C GLU A 54 20.16 -3.19 16.59
N GLU A 55 19.14 -2.43 17.00
CA GLU A 55 18.25 -2.78 18.12
C GLU A 55 17.08 -3.69 17.68
N LYS A 56 17.01 -4.06 16.40
CA LYS A 56 15.91 -4.87 15.81
C LYS A 56 14.51 -4.26 16.03
N ILE A 57 14.43 -2.92 15.93
CA ILE A 57 13.18 -2.19 16.07
C ILE A 57 12.52 -2.03 14.69
N PRO A 58 11.32 -2.54 14.46
CA PRO A 58 10.59 -2.31 13.22
C PRO A 58 10.46 -0.81 12.91
N VAL A 59 10.76 -0.43 11.67
CA VAL A 59 10.81 0.96 11.24
C VAL A 59 10.20 1.16 9.86
N ILE A 60 9.68 2.36 9.62
CA ILE A 60 9.31 2.84 8.29
C ILE A 60 9.88 4.24 8.05
N LEU A 61 10.23 4.53 6.81
CA LEU A 61 10.45 5.89 6.31
C LEU A 61 9.16 6.38 5.64
N GLN A 62 8.43 7.28 6.31
CA GLN A 62 7.16 7.79 5.81
C GLN A 62 7.35 8.58 4.52
N LEU A 63 6.66 8.18 3.45
CA LEU A 63 6.71 8.83 2.14
C LEU A 63 5.53 9.83 1.96
N PRO A 64 5.74 10.92 1.19
CA PRO A 64 7.01 11.36 0.61
C PRO A 64 7.96 11.97 1.64
N THR A 65 9.28 11.96 1.33
CA THR A 65 10.30 12.68 2.12
C THR A 65 10.58 14.06 1.52
N PHE A 66 11.39 14.88 2.21
CA PHE A 66 11.92 16.10 1.61
C PHE A 66 12.67 15.80 0.31
N LYS A 67 12.51 16.67 -0.69
CA LYS A 67 13.02 16.45 -2.06
C LYS A 67 14.55 16.33 -2.17
N HIS A 68 15.29 16.92 -1.24
CA HIS A 68 16.75 16.90 -1.22
C HIS A 68 17.33 15.61 -0.64
N LEU A 69 16.51 14.77 0.00
CA LEU A 69 16.94 13.49 0.54
C LEU A 69 16.96 12.41 -0.56
N ASP A 70 17.97 11.55 -0.51
CA ASP A 70 18.02 10.34 -1.34
C ASP A 70 17.14 9.25 -0.75
N THR A 71 15.82 9.43 -0.94
CA THR A 71 14.78 8.53 -0.41
C THR A 71 15.06 7.06 -0.76
N LYS A 72 15.53 6.80 -1.99
CA LYS A 72 15.81 5.44 -2.44
C LYS A 72 16.93 4.80 -1.61
N LYS A 73 18.06 5.49 -1.46
CA LYS A 73 19.20 5.01 -0.68
C LYS A 73 18.82 4.81 0.79
N LEU A 74 18.05 5.73 1.36
CA LEU A 74 17.56 5.64 2.74
C LEU A 74 16.69 4.41 2.95
N MET A 75 15.73 4.15 2.06
CA MET A 75 14.90 2.95 2.12
C MET A 75 15.71 1.66 1.96
N GLU A 76 16.70 1.65 1.05
CA GLU A 76 17.61 0.50 0.85
C GLU A 76 18.55 0.26 2.04
N SER A 77 18.67 1.21 2.98
CA SER A 77 19.46 1.08 4.21
C SER A 77 18.70 0.44 5.37
N ILE A 78 17.38 0.29 5.25
CA ILE A 78 16.56 -0.43 6.22
C ILE A 78 16.77 -1.93 6.00
N ASN A 79 17.25 -2.63 7.03
CA ASN A 79 17.42 -4.08 6.96
C ASN A 79 16.06 -4.78 6.81
N TYR A 80 16.03 -5.90 6.08
CA TYR A 80 14.78 -6.63 5.83
C TYR A 80 14.06 -7.06 7.10
N ASP A 81 14.81 -7.38 8.15
CA ASP A 81 14.30 -7.88 9.42
C ASP A 81 13.73 -6.79 10.35
N VAL A 82 13.78 -5.52 9.93
CA VAL A 82 13.12 -4.37 10.59
C VAL A 82 12.26 -3.54 9.63
N ASP A 83 12.20 -3.91 8.35
CA ASP A 83 11.42 -3.22 7.32
C ASP A 83 9.92 -3.53 7.46
N ALA A 84 9.21 -2.70 8.20
CA ALA A 84 7.78 -2.88 8.41
C ALA A 84 6.92 -2.54 7.18
N ASP A 85 7.41 -1.68 6.26
CA ASP A 85 6.71 -1.43 4.99
C ASP A 85 6.79 -2.61 4.01
N GLY A 86 7.76 -3.52 4.18
CA GLY A 86 7.93 -4.72 3.37
C GLY A 86 8.51 -4.47 1.97
N PHE A 87 9.35 -3.44 1.81
CA PHE A 87 9.94 -3.07 0.52
C PHE A 87 11.32 -3.67 0.27
N ALA A 88 11.93 -4.30 1.28
CA ALA A 88 13.21 -4.97 1.15
C ALA A 88 13.19 -6.04 0.05
N ARG A 89 14.34 -6.24 -0.59
CA ARG A 89 14.48 -7.18 -1.71
C ARG A 89 14.15 -8.61 -1.31
N GLU A 90 14.45 -8.97 -0.08
CA GLU A 90 14.16 -10.26 0.53
C GLU A 90 12.65 -10.52 0.53
N TRP A 91 11.85 -9.58 1.00
CA TRP A 91 10.40 -9.72 1.03
C TRP A 91 9.78 -9.75 -0.37
N ILE A 92 10.29 -8.93 -1.29
CA ILE A 92 9.86 -8.97 -2.69
C ILE A 92 10.24 -10.31 -3.34
N GLY A 93 11.40 -10.88 -2.99
CA GLY A 93 11.81 -12.23 -3.38
C GLY A 93 10.85 -13.30 -2.86
N GLU A 94 10.53 -13.27 -1.56
CA GLU A 94 9.58 -14.19 -0.93
C GLU A 94 8.20 -14.16 -1.60
N ILE A 95 7.68 -12.97 -1.91
CA ILE A 95 6.42 -12.81 -2.64
C ILE A 95 6.48 -13.52 -4.00
N ASN A 96 7.58 -13.38 -4.74
CA ASN A 96 7.74 -14.03 -6.04
C ASN A 96 7.84 -15.56 -5.93
N LEU A 97 8.25 -16.09 -4.77
CA LEU A 97 8.26 -17.52 -4.46
C LEU A 97 6.93 -18.04 -3.88
N GLY A 98 5.92 -17.18 -3.74
CA GLY A 98 4.60 -17.52 -3.20
C GLY A 98 4.49 -17.40 -1.68
N ASN A 99 5.50 -16.85 -1.00
CA ASN A 99 5.57 -16.71 0.46
C ASN A 99 5.09 -15.33 0.93
N ASP A 100 3.89 -14.90 0.54
CA ASP A 100 3.38 -13.55 0.80
C ASP A 100 2.43 -13.43 2.01
N LYS A 101 2.25 -14.51 2.78
CA LYS A 101 1.27 -14.54 3.88
C LYS A 101 1.76 -13.87 5.16
N LYS A 102 3.04 -13.97 5.47
CA LYS A 102 3.60 -13.44 6.72
C LYS A 102 3.90 -11.95 6.60
N LEU A 103 4.79 -11.60 5.69
CA LEU A 103 5.22 -10.23 5.47
C LEU A 103 5.19 -9.89 3.97
N ALA A 104 4.60 -8.75 3.65
CA ALA A 104 4.50 -8.22 2.29
C ALA A 104 4.33 -6.70 2.36
N PRO A 105 4.55 -5.95 1.27
CA PRO A 105 4.29 -4.52 1.23
C PRO A 105 2.90 -4.19 1.78
N ALA A 106 2.85 -3.29 2.76
CA ALA A 106 1.65 -3.07 3.58
C ALA A 106 0.40 -2.71 2.75
N THR A 107 0.54 -1.90 1.70
CA THR A 107 -0.60 -1.52 0.85
C THR A 107 -1.09 -2.70 0.00
N PRO A 108 -0.27 -3.43 -0.75
CA PRO A 108 -0.68 -4.67 -1.42
C PRO A 108 -1.33 -5.69 -0.48
N LYS A 109 -0.71 -5.95 0.67
CA LYS A 109 -1.25 -6.85 1.70
C LYS A 109 -2.62 -6.38 2.17
N GLY A 110 -2.81 -5.07 2.38
CA GLY A 110 -4.09 -4.49 2.74
C GLY A 110 -5.16 -4.64 1.66
N VAL A 111 -4.81 -4.54 0.39
CA VAL A 111 -5.75 -4.79 -0.73
C VAL A 111 -6.18 -6.25 -0.76
N ILE A 112 -5.24 -7.18 -0.61
CA ILE A 112 -5.56 -8.62 -0.54
C ILE A 112 -6.47 -8.91 0.65
N SER A 113 -6.13 -8.41 1.84
CA SER A 113 -6.95 -8.57 3.05
C SER A 113 -8.36 -8.00 2.87
N LEU A 114 -8.50 -6.88 2.15
CA LEU A 114 -9.80 -6.31 1.84
C LEU A 114 -10.62 -7.23 0.94
N LEU A 115 -10.03 -7.77 -0.13
CA LEU A 115 -10.70 -8.71 -1.02
C LEU A 115 -11.16 -9.96 -0.27
N GLU A 116 -10.31 -10.51 0.60
CA GLU A 116 -10.62 -11.67 1.45
C GLU A 116 -11.76 -11.35 2.44
N GLN A 117 -11.73 -10.20 3.10
CA GLN A 117 -12.75 -9.76 4.06
C GLN A 117 -14.15 -9.64 3.43
N TYR A 118 -14.20 -9.23 2.16
CA TYR A 118 -15.46 -9.12 1.41
C TYR A 118 -15.81 -10.39 0.62
N ASN A 119 -15.09 -11.49 0.86
CA ASN A 119 -15.29 -12.77 0.18
C ASN A 119 -15.27 -12.63 -1.36
N VAL A 120 -14.35 -11.81 -1.86
CA VAL A 120 -14.13 -11.66 -3.30
C VAL A 120 -13.25 -12.82 -3.77
N ASP A 121 -13.82 -13.67 -4.59
CA ASP A 121 -13.10 -14.77 -5.22
C ASP A 121 -12.10 -14.21 -6.25
N ILE A 122 -10.82 -14.58 -6.11
CA ILE A 122 -9.72 -14.12 -6.97
C ILE A 122 -9.34 -15.20 -7.98
N GLU A 123 -9.48 -16.49 -7.61
CA GLU A 123 -9.06 -17.60 -8.44
C GLU A 123 -9.83 -17.63 -9.77
N GLY A 124 -9.10 -17.72 -10.87
CA GLY A 124 -9.66 -17.74 -12.23
C GLY A 124 -10.23 -16.41 -12.72
N LYS A 125 -10.21 -15.34 -11.91
CA LYS A 125 -10.73 -14.02 -12.31
C LYS A 125 -9.73 -13.23 -13.15
N ILE A 126 -10.25 -12.42 -14.06
CA ILE A 126 -9.45 -11.42 -14.78
C ILE A 126 -9.30 -10.20 -13.86
N VAL A 127 -8.09 -9.98 -13.37
CA VAL A 127 -7.77 -8.85 -12.48
C VAL A 127 -6.94 -7.82 -13.22
N LEU A 128 -7.46 -6.60 -13.32
CA LEU A 128 -6.76 -5.44 -13.88
C LEU A 128 -6.17 -4.60 -12.76
N VAL A 129 -4.83 -4.56 -12.69
CA VAL A 129 -4.10 -3.62 -11.82
C VAL A 129 -3.60 -2.45 -12.66
N ILE A 130 -4.05 -1.24 -12.33
CA ILE A 130 -3.64 -0.01 -13.01
C ILE A 130 -2.56 0.67 -12.15
N GLY A 131 -1.33 0.68 -12.64
CA GLY A 131 -0.14 1.19 -11.94
C GLY A 131 0.95 0.14 -11.84
N LYS A 132 2.22 0.58 -11.93
CA LYS A 132 3.40 -0.29 -11.95
C LYS A 132 4.49 0.13 -10.98
N SER A 133 4.13 0.80 -9.88
CA SER A 133 5.09 1.20 -8.87
C SER A 133 5.73 -0.01 -8.19
N ASN A 134 6.99 0.14 -7.75
CA ASN A 134 7.69 -0.94 -7.05
C ASN A 134 7.09 -1.23 -5.66
N HIS A 135 6.43 -0.23 -5.07
CA HIS A 135 5.89 -0.32 -3.71
C HIS A 135 4.45 -0.86 -3.64
N VAL A 136 3.68 -0.72 -4.73
CA VAL A 136 2.27 -1.14 -4.75
C VAL A 136 1.95 -2.00 -5.96
N GLY A 137 2.00 -1.44 -7.17
CA GLY A 137 1.47 -2.12 -8.37
C GLY A 137 2.14 -3.46 -8.65
N LYS A 138 3.47 -3.51 -8.69
CA LYS A 138 4.21 -4.75 -8.99
C LYS A 138 4.01 -5.84 -7.92
N PRO A 139 4.25 -5.58 -6.62
CA PRO A 139 4.04 -6.62 -5.62
C PRO A 139 2.58 -7.08 -5.56
N LEU A 140 1.61 -6.18 -5.71
CA LEU A 140 0.20 -6.56 -5.78
C LEU A 140 -0.10 -7.50 -6.95
N CYS A 141 0.48 -7.24 -8.12
CA CYS A 141 0.35 -8.12 -9.29
C CYS A 141 0.82 -9.55 -8.96
N THR A 142 1.99 -9.68 -8.34
CA THR A 142 2.53 -10.99 -7.97
C THR A 142 1.66 -11.69 -6.93
N MET A 143 1.21 -10.97 -5.91
CA MET A 143 0.33 -11.52 -4.86
C MET A 143 -1.02 -12.00 -5.41
N LEU A 144 -1.56 -11.34 -6.43
CA LEU A 144 -2.78 -11.76 -7.12
C LEU A 144 -2.55 -13.00 -7.99
N MET A 145 -1.42 -13.05 -8.72
CA MET A 145 -1.03 -14.25 -9.47
C MET A 145 -0.85 -15.47 -8.56
N ASN A 146 -0.26 -15.29 -7.38
CA ASN A 146 -0.12 -16.36 -6.38
C ASN A 146 -1.48 -16.92 -5.89
N ARG A 147 -2.56 -16.16 -6.08
CA ARG A 147 -3.96 -16.54 -5.77
C ARG A 147 -4.75 -17.01 -6.98
N GLY A 148 -4.06 -17.35 -8.08
CA GLY A 148 -4.70 -17.90 -9.27
C GLY A 148 -5.41 -16.90 -10.17
N ALA A 149 -5.15 -15.58 -10.03
CA ALA A 149 -5.71 -14.56 -10.92
C ALA A 149 -5.12 -14.64 -12.33
N THR A 150 -5.94 -14.39 -13.34
CA THR A 150 -5.48 -13.99 -14.66
C THR A 150 -5.21 -12.50 -14.62
N LEU A 151 -3.93 -12.10 -14.61
CA LEU A 151 -3.53 -10.73 -14.34
C LEU A 151 -3.27 -9.90 -15.59
N ILE A 152 -3.80 -8.68 -15.60
CA ILE A 152 -3.46 -7.63 -16.55
C ILE A 152 -2.88 -6.45 -15.77
N ASN A 153 -1.68 -5.97 -16.14
CA ASN A 153 -1.09 -4.76 -15.58
C ASN A 153 -1.07 -3.62 -16.58
N ALA A 154 -1.87 -2.58 -16.34
CA ALA A 154 -1.92 -1.37 -17.14
C ALA A 154 -1.07 -0.24 -16.52
N ASN A 155 -0.57 0.65 -17.37
CA ASN A 155 0.22 1.80 -16.96
C ASN A 155 0.08 2.97 -17.96
N SER A 156 0.80 4.07 -17.75
CA SER A 156 0.73 5.27 -18.62
C SER A 156 1.06 5.05 -20.09
N LYS A 157 1.54 3.87 -20.48
CA LYS A 157 1.84 3.49 -21.87
C LYS A 157 0.76 2.59 -22.49
N THR A 158 -0.21 2.16 -21.69
CA THR A 158 -1.35 1.36 -22.17
C THR A 158 -2.20 2.20 -23.12
N LYS A 159 -2.41 1.71 -24.34
CA LYS A 159 -3.10 2.46 -25.39
C LYS A 159 -4.62 2.48 -25.24
N ASP A 160 -5.20 1.35 -24.88
CA ASP A 160 -6.65 1.17 -24.75
C ASP A 160 -6.99 0.63 -23.36
N LEU A 161 -7.07 1.53 -22.39
CA LEU A 161 -7.43 1.18 -21.01
C LEU A 161 -8.91 0.79 -20.90
N SER A 162 -9.80 1.42 -21.69
CA SER A 162 -11.23 1.17 -21.67
C SER A 162 -11.57 -0.29 -21.98
N SER A 163 -10.96 -0.87 -23.04
CA SER A 163 -11.17 -2.28 -23.36
C SER A 163 -10.70 -3.22 -22.25
N LEU A 164 -9.62 -2.89 -21.54
CA LEU A 164 -9.15 -3.69 -20.41
C LEU A 164 -10.09 -3.59 -19.20
N VAL A 165 -10.64 -2.41 -18.93
CA VAL A 165 -11.64 -2.20 -17.86
C VAL A 165 -12.89 -3.03 -18.15
N LYS A 166 -13.38 -3.06 -19.39
CA LYS A 166 -14.57 -3.84 -19.78
C LYS A 166 -14.41 -5.35 -19.63
N MET A 167 -13.19 -5.85 -19.68
CA MET A 167 -12.90 -7.29 -19.55
C MET A 167 -12.76 -7.72 -18.07
N ALA A 168 -12.35 -6.81 -17.18
CA ALA A 168 -11.91 -7.15 -15.85
C ALA A 168 -13.07 -7.49 -14.90
N ASP A 169 -12.92 -8.58 -14.17
CA ASP A 169 -13.80 -8.95 -13.06
C ASP A 169 -13.46 -8.15 -11.80
N ILE A 170 -12.16 -7.86 -11.61
CA ILE A 170 -11.66 -7.06 -10.51
C ILE A 170 -10.76 -5.97 -11.07
N ILE A 171 -11.00 -4.73 -10.69
CA ILE A 171 -10.23 -3.56 -11.11
C ILE A 171 -9.60 -2.92 -9.87
N ILE A 172 -8.27 -2.78 -9.87
CA ILE A 172 -7.53 -2.16 -8.75
C ILE A 172 -6.71 -1.01 -9.32
N SER A 173 -7.05 0.22 -8.95
CA SER A 173 -6.36 1.41 -9.44
C SER A 173 -5.42 2.00 -8.39
N CYS A 174 -4.13 2.12 -8.75
CA CYS A 174 -3.03 2.54 -7.88
C CYS A 174 -2.31 3.80 -8.42
N VAL A 175 -2.99 4.70 -9.12
CA VAL A 175 -2.35 5.80 -9.87
C VAL A 175 -2.50 7.16 -9.19
N GLY A 176 -3.69 7.49 -8.66
CA GLY A 176 -4.01 8.80 -8.12
C GLY A 176 -4.30 9.84 -9.22
N ARG A 177 -5.03 9.45 -10.25
CA ARG A 177 -5.44 10.33 -11.36
C ARG A 177 -6.95 10.36 -11.50
N GLN A 178 -7.57 11.49 -11.18
CA GLN A 178 -9.01 11.67 -11.31
C GLN A 178 -9.54 11.26 -12.70
N ASN A 179 -10.71 10.62 -12.72
CA ASN A 179 -11.44 10.21 -13.94
C ASN A 179 -10.61 9.31 -14.89
N LEU A 180 -9.71 8.50 -14.33
CA LEU A 180 -8.92 7.56 -15.12
C LEU A 180 -9.76 6.39 -15.63
N ILE A 181 -10.69 5.91 -14.81
CA ILE A 181 -11.63 4.83 -15.11
C ILE A 181 -13.01 5.46 -15.31
N LYS A 182 -13.62 5.16 -16.45
CA LYS A 182 -14.98 5.60 -16.76
C LYS A 182 -15.98 4.59 -16.22
N SER A 183 -17.03 5.09 -15.58
CA SER A 183 -18.03 4.26 -14.90
C SER A 183 -18.81 3.38 -15.89
N GLU A 184 -19.07 3.87 -17.11
CA GLU A 184 -19.73 3.13 -18.17
C GLU A 184 -18.94 1.91 -18.66
N ASP A 185 -17.60 1.93 -18.54
CA ASP A 185 -16.73 0.84 -18.97
C ASP A 185 -16.68 -0.33 -17.98
N ILE A 186 -17.21 -0.14 -16.77
CA ILE A 186 -17.19 -1.19 -15.74
C ILE A 186 -18.15 -2.31 -16.12
N LYS A 187 -17.62 -3.54 -16.05
CA LYS A 187 -18.35 -4.77 -16.31
C LYS A 187 -19.41 -5.01 -15.23
N GLU A 188 -20.49 -5.66 -15.61
CA GLU A 188 -21.49 -6.16 -14.66
C GLU A 188 -20.84 -7.07 -13.62
N ASP A 189 -21.27 -6.95 -12.35
CA ASP A 189 -20.73 -7.67 -11.20
C ASP A 189 -19.24 -7.45 -10.90
N ALA A 190 -18.59 -6.45 -11.51
CA ALA A 190 -17.19 -6.17 -11.25
C ALA A 190 -16.96 -5.65 -9.82
N VAL A 191 -15.75 -5.94 -9.32
CA VAL A 191 -15.22 -5.36 -8.07
C VAL A 191 -14.25 -4.24 -8.39
N VAL A 192 -14.42 -3.05 -7.79
CA VAL A 192 -13.60 -1.87 -8.08
C VAL A 192 -12.93 -1.37 -6.80
N ILE A 193 -11.60 -1.40 -6.78
CA ILE A 193 -10.78 -0.98 -5.63
C ILE A 193 -9.92 0.24 -5.99
N GLY A 194 -10.07 1.32 -5.23
CA GLY A 194 -9.22 2.50 -5.31
C GLY A 194 -8.12 2.48 -4.25
N VAL A 195 -6.89 2.46 -4.69
CA VAL A 195 -5.69 2.59 -3.86
C VAL A 195 -5.06 3.97 -4.06
N GLY A 196 -4.92 4.36 -5.32
CA GLY A 196 -4.45 5.69 -5.69
C GLY A 196 -5.51 6.77 -5.45
N PHE A 197 -5.06 7.94 -5.03
CA PHE A 197 -5.90 9.12 -4.88
C PHE A 197 -5.09 10.39 -5.12
N THR A 198 -5.80 11.47 -5.40
CA THR A 198 -5.25 12.83 -5.46
C THR A 198 -6.09 13.78 -4.61
N TYR A 199 -5.55 14.94 -4.28
CA TYR A 199 -6.31 15.99 -3.62
C TYR A 199 -6.73 17.06 -4.61
N VAL A 200 -8.04 17.36 -4.64
CA VAL A 200 -8.62 18.45 -5.42
C VAL A 200 -9.43 19.31 -4.45
N ASN A 201 -9.06 20.57 -4.30
CA ASN A 201 -9.71 21.51 -3.37
C ASN A 201 -9.82 20.96 -1.93
N GLY A 202 -8.77 20.29 -1.45
CA GLY A 202 -8.72 19.68 -0.11
C GLY A 202 -9.52 18.40 0.06
N LYS A 203 -10.19 17.91 -0.99
CA LYS A 203 -10.92 16.64 -0.99
C LYS A 203 -10.10 15.54 -1.65
N GLN A 204 -10.07 14.37 -1.03
CA GLN A 204 -9.47 13.18 -1.61
C GLN A 204 -10.36 12.64 -2.74
N ILE A 205 -9.78 12.50 -3.93
CA ILE A 205 -10.47 11.99 -5.13
C ILE A 205 -9.77 10.72 -5.60
N LEU A 206 -10.54 9.67 -5.83
CA LEU A 206 -10.07 8.41 -6.40
C LEU A 206 -9.89 8.50 -7.92
N ASP A 207 -9.37 7.44 -8.51
CA ASP A 207 -9.15 7.32 -9.96
C ASP A 207 -10.47 7.13 -10.74
N PHE A 208 -11.60 7.00 -10.05
CA PHE A 208 -12.94 6.80 -10.60
C PHE A 208 -14.00 7.51 -9.73
N ASP A 209 -15.19 7.71 -10.26
CA ASP A 209 -16.32 8.29 -9.53
C ASP A 209 -17.13 7.18 -8.85
N VAL A 210 -17.06 7.13 -7.52
CA VAL A 210 -17.76 6.12 -6.70
C VAL A 210 -19.27 6.29 -6.80
N ASP A 211 -19.76 7.54 -6.75
CA ASP A 211 -21.19 7.83 -6.72
C ASP A 211 -21.83 7.45 -8.06
N GLU A 212 -21.14 7.73 -9.17
CA GLU A 212 -21.58 7.35 -10.51
C GLU A 212 -21.60 5.82 -10.69
N ILE A 213 -20.54 5.11 -10.26
CA ILE A 213 -20.49 3.63 -10.34
C ILE A 213 -21.64 3.01 -9.54
N VAL A 214 -21.89 3.51 -8.33
CA VAL A 214 -23.00 3.04 -7.47
C VAL A 214 -24.34 3.34 -8.12
N ALA A 215 -24.53 4.52 -8.70
CA ALA A 215 -25.76 4.90 -9.39
C ALA A 215 -26.07 4.02 -10.61
N LEU A 216 -25.04 3.57 -11.34
CA LEU A 216 -25.19 2.64 -12.47
C LEU A 216 -25.58 1.22 -12.04
N GLY A 217 -25.31 0.85 -10.77
CA GLY A 217 -25.70 -0.43 -10.20
C GLY A 217 -25.00 -1.66 -10.78
N LYS A 218 -23.94 -1.47 -11.59
CA LYS A 218 -23.24 -2.57 -12.27
C LYS A 218 -22.23 -3.30 -11.38
N ALA A 219 -21.51 -2.55 -10.55
CA ALA A 219 -20.45 -3.13 -9.74
C ALA A 219 -21.02 -3.87 -8.52
N LYS A 220 -20.54 -5.10 -8.28
CA LYS A 220 -20.84 -5.88 -7.08
C LYS A 220 -20.27 -5.22 -5.82
N PHE A 221 -19.11 -4.59 -5.94
CA PHE A 221 -18.44 -3.89 -4.84
C PHE A 221 -17.60 -2.73 -5.38
N VAL A 222 -17.67 -1.60 -4.68
CA VAL A 222 -16.81 -0.44 -4.95
C VAL A 222 -16.21 0.03 -3.63
N SER A 223 -14.89 0.15 -3.56
CA SER A 223 -14.26 0.74 -2.38
C SER A 223 -14.62 2.22 -2.29
N ASN A 224 -15.10 2.66 -1.14
CA ASN A 224 -15.48 4.06 -0.96
C ASN A 224 -14.26 4.96 -0.72
N ARG A 225 -14.49 6.30 -0.77
CA ARG A 225 -13.45 7.34 -0.65
C ARG A 225 -12.79 7.38 0.72
N ILE A 226 -13.42 6.85 1.76
CA ILE A 226 -13.02 7.07 3.14
C ILE A 226 -12.76 5.72 3.80
N ASN A 227 -11.48 5.45 4.11
CA ASN A 227 -11.04 4.39 5.02
C ASN A 227 -11.07 2.93 4.53
N CYS A 228 -11.34 2.63 3.27
CA CYS A 228 -11.32 1.24 2.83
C CYS A 228 -9.88 0.71 2.71
N THR A 229 -9.15 1.15 1.69
CA THR A 229 -7.76 0.70 1.46
C THR A 229 -6.76 1.31 2.43
N GLY A 230 -6.92 2.58 2.82
CA GLY A 230 -6.04 3.24 3.78
C GLY A 230 -6.04 2.58 5.16
N LYS A 231 -7.22 2.19 5.67
CA LYS A 231 -7.32 1.46 6.94
C LYS A 231 -6.74 0.05 6.83
N ALA A 232 -7.02 -0.66 5.74
CA ALA A 232 -6.46 -1.98 5.48
C ALA A 232 -4.92 -1.93 5.38
N THR A 233 -4.35 -0.89 4.74
CA THR A 233 -2.91 -0.65 4.69
C THR A 233 -2.32 -0.48 6.09
N ILE A 234 -2.95 0.33 6.96
CA ILE A 234 -2.47 0.55 8.32
C ILE A 234 -2.52 -0.76 9.12
N ASN A 235 -3.60 -1.51 9.05
CA ASN A 235 -3.71 -2.79 9.74
C ASN A 235 -2.62 -3.77 9.26
N SER A 236 -2.41 -3.88 7.95
CA SER A 236 -1.37 -4.74 7.39
C SER A 236 0.05 -4.30 7.77
N LEU A 237 0.28 -3.00 7.94
CA LEU A 237 1.54 -2.48 8.48
C LEU A 237 1.75 -2.93 9.93
N ILE A 238 0.73 -2.83 10.77
CA ILE A 238 0.81 -3.29 12.17
C ILE A 238 1.02 -4.80 12.24
N ASP A 239 0.36 -5.58 11.38
CA ASP A 239 0.62 -7.01 11.26
C ASP A 239 2.08 -7.30 10.88
N ASN A 240 2.65 -6.54 9.94
CA ASN A 240 4.06 -6.67 9.58
C ASN A 240 4.98 -6.39 10.78
N VAL A 241 4.71 -5.32 11.56
CA VAL A 241 5.45 -5.00 12.77
C VAL A 241 5.42 -6.17 13.76
N ILE A 242 4.26 -6.77 13.98
CA ILE A 242 4.09 -7.92 14.88
C ILE A 242 4.87 -9.14 14.36
N GLU A 243 4.80 -9.43 13.06
CA GLU A 243 5.53 -10.56 12.46
C GLU A 243 7.04 -10.36 12.52
N LEU A 244 7.56 -9.14 12.34
CA LEU A 244 8.98 -8.81 12.53
C LEU A 244 9.42 -9.06 13.98
N TYR A 245 8.59 -8.67 14.96
CA TYR A 245 8.88 -8.98 16.36
C TYR A 245 8.93 -10.48 16.62
N LYS A 246 7.95 -11.23 16.15
CA LYS A 246 7.95 -12.69 16.29
C LYS A 246 9.21 -13.31 15.69
N MET A 247 9.60 -12.85 14.50
CA MET A 247 10.78 -13.34 13.80
C MET A 247 12.08 -13.00 14.55
N ASN A 248 12.23 -11.76 15.03
CA ASN A 248 13.47 -11.30 15.64
C ASN A 248 13.68 -11.83 17.06
N PHE A 249 12.62 -12.16 17.78
CA PHE A 249 12.67 -12.54 19.20
C PHE A 249 12.11 -13.94 19.48
N ASP A 250 11.94 -14.78 18.45
CA ASP A 250 11.42 -16.16 18.54
C ASP A 250 10.13 -16.30 19.36
N ILE A 251 9.25 -15.29 19.27
CA ILE A 251 7.96 -15.28 19.97
C ILE A 251 6.95 -16.12 19.17
N LYS A 252 6.36 -17.12 19.82
CA LYS A 252 5.35 -18.01 19.24
C LYS A 252 3.95 -17.39 19.23
#